data_3cd3a497d87f5e60dd100bfdb00873aa
#
_entry.id   3cd3a497d87f5e60dd100bfdb00873aa
#
_cell.length_a   1.000
_cell.length_b   1.000
_cell.length_c   1.000
_cell.angle_alpha   90.00
_cell.angle_beta   90.00
_cell.angle_gamma   90.00
#
_symmetry.space_group_name_H-M   'P 1'
#
loop_
_entity.id
_entity.type
_entity.pdbx_description
1 polymer ?
#
loop_
_entity_poly.entity_id
_entity_poly.type
_entity_poly.pdbx_seq_one_letter_code
_entity_poly.pdbx_strand_id
1 'polypeptide(L)'
;MKTNQSRRKFLGNAAVGASVAALTSPLHVEAAMVESNQQARNASQPRQGKPPMSVSSANGLAAVNKAVEVMRGGGDTLDAVIAGVNIVELDPKDNSVGYGGLPNERGDVELDASAMHGPTRRAGAVASIRGVRTPSKVARAVLEHTDHILIVGQGAREFATAHGFEDMNLLTEESRIAWLRWKETLSPVDKWGASPYTPAPASPAGQRRIAAERARPSYTLAENYANGDERRREELLAWADEVARKPPTGTINCLALDAASDISGVTTTSGLAWKIPGRVGDSPLIGCGLYVDNDTGAAGSTGRGEEVIYINGARSVVEYMRRGSSPEQACLDALKLIAARYGNDLEKLKDIDVNFYALNKRGEFAGAAIWSHTVTGRGELRRRQFAAHDGREGRLLESAYLFERKA
;
A
#
# COMPACT_ATOMS: atom_id res chain seq x y z
N MET A 1 -7.71 48.41 -25.35
CA MET A 1 -6.52 48.72 -24.54
C MET A 1 -6.80 48.28 -23.10
N LYS A 2 -6.31 47.12 -22.68
CA LYS A 2 -6.34 46.67 -21.30
C LYS A 2 -4.89 46.42 -20.87
N THR A 3 -4.44 47.22 -19.93
CA THR A 3 -3.07 47.24 -19.41
C THR A 3 -2.84 46.07 -18.47
N ASN A 4 -1.82 45.28 -18.80
CA ASN A 4 -1.25 44.21 -18.00
C ASN A 4 -0.57 44.79 -16.75
N GLN A 5 -1.07 44.56 -15.55
CA GLN A 5 -0.36 44.88 -14.31
C GLN A 5 0.46 43.66 -13.84
N SER A 6 1.76 43.85 -13.85
CA SER A 6 2.77 42.88 -13.44
C SER A 6 2.71 42.56 -11.94
N ARG A 7 2.87 41.29 -11.59
CA ARG A 7 2.94 40.72 -10.22
C ARG A 7 4.02 41.35 -9.31
N ARG A 8 4.87 42.26 -9.81
CA ARG A 8 5.91 42.93 -9.04
C ARG A 8 5.45 44.13 -8.20
N LYS A 9 4.21 44.61 -8.36
CA LYS A 9 3.69 45.78 -7.60
C LYS A 9 2.93 45.41 -6.31
N PHE A 10 2.75 44.10 -5.99
CA PHE A 10 2.03 43.70 -4.80
C PHE A 10 2.93 43.60 -3.53
N LEU A 11 4.24 43.61 -3.69
CA LEU A 11 5.19 43.47 -2.56
C LEU A 11 5.76 44.81 -2.04
N GLY A 12 5.24 45.95 -2.50
CA GLY A 12 5.79 47.29 -2.19
C GLY A 12 5.08 48.08 -1.08
N ASN A 13 3.93 47.65 -0.54
CA ASN A 13 3.12 48.46 0.36
C ASN A 13 2.86 47.89 1.76
N ALA A 14 3.76 47.06 2.29
CA ALA A 14 3.68 46.56 3.66
C ALA A 14 4.83 47.01 4.56
N ALA A 15 5.26 48.21 4.45
CA ALA A 15 6.31 48.80 5.30
C ALA A 15 6.03 50.28 5.64
N VAL A 16 4.93 50.57 6.37
CA VAL A 16 4.82 51.76 7.22
C VAL A 16 3.80 51.43 8.30
N GLY A 17 4.24 51.42 9.55
CA GLY A 17 3.31 51.54 10.67
C GLY A 17 3.60 50.63 11.86
N ALA A 18 4.22 51.26 12.83
CA ALA A 18 4.16 51.04 14.25
C ALA A 18 5.45 50.58 14.94
N SER A 19 6.34 51.53 15.17
CA SER A 19 7.25 51.49 16.31
C SER A 19 6.45 51.69 17.58
N VAL A 20 6.11 50.62 18.29
CA VAL A 20 5.74 50.69 19.70
C VAL A 20 6.87 49.99 20.47
N ALA A 21 7.79 50.78 21.01
CA ALA A 21 8.72 50.32 22.01
C ALA A 21 7.98 49.97 23.29
N ALA A 22 7.58 48.75 23.46
CA ALA A 22 7.21 48.22 24.76
C ALA A 22 8.47 47.96 25.56
N LEU A 23 8.73 48.79 26.55
CA LEU A 23 9.72 48.56 27.60
C LEU A 23 9.33 47.28 28.36
N THR A 24 9.81 46.14 27.93
CA THR A 24 9.72 44.90 28.69
C THR A 24 10.72 44.97 29.83
N SER A 25 10.23 45.03 31.06
CA SER A 25 11.07 44.99 32.26
C SER A 25 11.85 43.65 32.29
N PRO A 26 13.06 43.60 32.88
CA PRO A 26 13.84 42.37 32.97
C PRO A 26 13.10 41.17 33.55
N LEU A 27 12.10 41.43 34.42
CA LEU A 27 11.23 40.43 35.03
C LEU A 27 10.34 39.65 34.00
N HIS A 28 9.94 40.27 32.90
CA HIS A 28 9.17 39.57 31.87
C HIS A 28 10.00 38.67 30.98
N VAL A 29 11.29 39.02 30.79
CA VAL A 29 12.22 38.18 30.02
C VAL A 29 12.63 36.95 30.85
N GLU A 30 12.84 37.13 32.16
CA GLU A 30 13.16 35.99 33.07
C GLU A 30 11.95 35.04 33.19
N ALA A 31 10.73 35.57 33.31
CA ALA A 31 9.50 34.73 33.33
C ALA A 31 9.34 33.91 32.05
N ALA A 32 9.54 34.54 30.87
CA ALA A 32 9.47 33.83 29.59
C ALA A 32 10.59 32.77 29.41
N MET A 33 11.81 33.04 29.93
CA MET A 33 12.89 32.05 29.93
C MET A 33 12.63 30.92 30.94
N VAL A 34 12.02 31.18 32.07
CA VAL A 34 11.64 30.15 33.05
C VAL A 34 10.52 29.27 32.47
N GLU A 35 9.51 29.87 31.83
CA GLU A 35 8.44 29.10 31.17
C GLU A 35 8.99 28.25 29.99
N SER A 36 9.89 28.79 29.17
CA SER A 36 10.50 28.03 28.08
C SER A 36 11.40 26.89 28.59
N ASN A 37 12.14 27.12 29.70
CA ASN A 37 12.94 26.08 30.35
C ASN A 37 12.07 25.04 31.09
N GLN A 38 10.92 25.44 31.62
CA GLN A 38 9.96 24.51 32.21
C GLN A 38 9.24 23.66 31.14
N GLN A 39 8.90 24.25 30.00
CA GLN A 39 8.39 23.51 28.84
C GLN A 39 9.44 22.54 28.27
N ALA A 40 10.72 22.94 28.16
CA ALA A 40 11.80 22.07 27.76
C ALA A 40 12.08 20.95 28.77
N ARG A 41 11.98 21.22 30.08
CA ARG A 41 12.11 20.21 31.15
C ARG A 41 10.90 19.27 31.20
N ASN A 42 9.69 19.74 30.92
CA ASN A 42 8.50 18.91 30.81
C ASN A 42 8.48 18.04 29.54
N ALA A 43 9.20 18.46 28.47
CA ALA A 43 9.44 17.63 27.30
C ALA A 43 10.44 16.50 27.52
N SER A 44 11.29 16.61 28.57
CA SER A 44 12.30 15.60 28.90
C SER A 44 11.90 14.59 29.99
N GLN A 45 10.71 14.72 30.60
CA GLN A 45 10.17 13.66 31.46
C GLN A 45 9.49 12.61 30.55
N PRO A 46 9.86 11.31 30.68
CA PRO A 46 9.10 10.27 29.98
C PRO A 46 7.66 10.36 30.48
N ARG A 47 6.75 10.85 29.62
CA ARG A 47 5.33 10.70 29.87
C ARG A 47 5.12 9.20 30.11
N GLN A 48 4.48 8.81 31.22
CA GLN A 48 3.97 7.46 31.41
C GLN A 48 2.88 7.23 30.37
N GLY A 49 3.28 7.14 29.11
CA GLY A 49 2.43 6.93 27.96
C GLY A 49 2.12 5.44 27.82
N LYS A 50 1.08 5.13 27.10
CA LYS A 50 0.80 3.77 26.65
C LYS A 50 2.02 3.22 25.89
N PRO A 51 2.27 1.91 25.99
CA PRO A 51 3.33 1.33 25.17
C PRO A 51 3.06 1.56 23.68
N PRO A 52 4.09 1.78 22.85
CA PRO A 52 3.91 1.96 21.42
C PRO A 52 3.23 0.72 20.79
N MET A 53 2.33 0.97 19.87
CA MET A 53 1.50 -0.07 19.23
C MET A 53 1.57 0.04 17.71
N SER A 54 1.31 -1.07 17.03
CA SER A 54 1.24 -1.10 15.57
C SER A 54 0.23 -2.12 15.08
N VAL A 55 -0.43 -1.82 13.96
CA VAL A 55 -1.40 -2.69 13.30
C VAL A 55 -1.08 -2.77 11.82
N SER A 56 -1.23 -3.94 11.23
CA SER A 56 -0.93 -4.19 9.82
C SER A 56 -1.84 -5.27 9.22
N SER A 57 -1.85 -5.39 7.91
CA SER A 57 -2.36 -6.56 7.21
C SER A 57 -1.65 -7.85 7.64
N ALA A 58 -2.21 -9.01 7.33
CA ALA A 58 -1.70 -10.30 7.81
C ALA A 58 -0.23 -10.60 7.43
N ASN A 59 0.23 -10.10 6.27
CA ASN A 59 1.62 -10.22 5.84
C ASN A 59 2.59 -9.29 6.59
N GLY A 60 2.08 -8.44 7.50
CA GLY A 60 2.85 -7.43 8.22
C GLY A 60 3.26 -7.81 9.65
N LEU A 61 3.31 -9.10 10.04
CA LEU A 61 3.74 -9.48 11.39
C LEU A 61 5.16 -8.99 11.72
N ALA A 62 6.10 -9.14 10.79
CA ALA A 62 7.44 -8.59 10.93
C ALA A 62 7.44 -7.05 10.94
N ALA A 63 6.54 -6.44 10.17
CA ALA A 63 6.41 -4.99 10.07
C ALA A 63 5.93 -4.36 11.40
N VAL A 64 4.94 -4.93 12.09
CA VAL A 64 4.46 -4.40 13.37
C VAL A 64 5.51 -4.54 14.47
N ASN A 65 6.29 -5.64 14.47
CA ASN A 65 7.40 -5.82 15.38
C ASN A 65 8.48 -4.77 15.15
N LYS A 66 8.85 -4.54 13.88
CA LYS A 66 9.85 -3.53 13.51
C LYS A 66 9.40 -2.11 13.84
N ALA A 67 8.14 -1.79 13.59
CA ALA A 67 7.59 -0.48 13.91
C ALA A 67 7.67 -0.18 15.42
N VAL A 68 7.29 -1.15 16.26
CA VAL A 68 7.40 -0.97 17.72
C VAL A 68 8.85 -0.92 18.18
N GLU A 69 9.76 -1.70 17.59
CA GLU A 69 11.21 -1.61 17.86
C GLU A 69 11.74 -0.21 17.59
N VAL A 70 11.42 0.38 16.42
CA VAL A 70 11.84 1.74 16.04
C VAL A 70 11.33 2.77 17.03
N MET A 71 10.03 2.73 17.38
CA MET A 71 9.44 3.67 18.35
C MET A 71 10.03 3.52 19.74
N ARG A 72 10.33 2.30 20.20
CA ARG A 72 11.04 2.06 21.48
C ARG A 72 12.46 2.59 21.47
N GLY A 73 13.10 2.61 20.31
CA GLY A 73 14.41 3.23 20.09
C GLY A 73 14.39 4.76 19.99
N GLY A 74 13.21 5.40 20.16
CA GLY A 74 13.04 6.85 20.07
C GLY A 74 12.81 7.37 18.64
N GLY A 75 12.59 6.48 17.68
CA GLY A 75 12.22 6.85 16.31
C GLY A 75 10.79 7.37 16.21
N ASP A 76 10.54 8.17 15.19
CA ASP A 76 9.23 8.75 14.85
C ASP A 76 8.25 7.68 14.35
N THR A 77 6.93 7.94 14.46
CA THR A 77 5.89 7.01 13.99
C THR A 77 5.93 6.79 12.48
N LEU A 78 6.33 7.79 11.68
CA LEU A 78 6.50 7.64 10.24
C LEU A 78 7.74 6.80 9.92
N ASP A 79 8.88 7.01 10.63
CA ASP A 79 10.06 6.15 10.52
C ASP A 79 9.70 4.69 10.82
N ALA A 80 8.90 4.49 11.85
CA ALA A 80 8.47 3.17 12.31
C ALA A 80 7.66 2.41 11.24
N VAL A 81 6.61 3.03 10.68
CA VAL A 81 5.77 2.36 9.67
C VAL A 81 6.52 2.11 8.37
N ILE A 82 7.37 3.05 7.93
CA ILE A 82 8.21 2.89 6.73
C ILE A 82 9.23 1.76 6.93
N ALA A 83 9.95 1.73 8.07
CA ALA A 83 10.88 0.65 8.38
C ALA A 83 10.19 -0.72 8.42
N GLY A 84 8.95 -0.75 8.94
CA GLY A 84 8.14 -1.95 8.99
C GLY A 84 7.79 -2.48 7.60
N VAL A 85 7.16 -1.68 6.75
CA VAL A 85 6.72 -2.14 5.43
C VAL A 85 7.87 -2.44 4.48
N ASN A 86 9.04 -1.81 4.68
CA ASN A 86 10.21 -2.10 3.85
C ASN A 86 10.68 -3.55 3.97
N ILE A 87 10.38 -4.25 5.07
CA ILE A 87 10.68 -5.68 5.20
C ILE A 87 9.94 -6.46 4.11
N VAL A 88 8.67 -6.12 3.86
CA VAL A 88 7.83 -6.79 2.85
C VAL A 88 8.14 -6.25 1.45
N GLU A 89 8.34 -4.93 1.28
CA GLU A 89 8.71 -4.34 -0.02
C GLU A 89 10.02 -4.92 -0.60
N LEU A 90 10.92 -5.37 0.26
CA LEU A 90 12.23 -5.91 -0.14
C LEU A 90 12.24 -7.45 -0.21
N ASP A 91 11.18 -8.14 0.22
CA ASP A 91 11.08 -9.59 0.16
C ASP A 91 10.62 -10.04 -1.23
N PRO A 92 11.50 -10.64 -2.06
CA PRO A 92 11.13 -11.09 -3.39
C PRO A 92 10.11 -12.25 -3.39
N LYS A 93 9.81 -12.83 -2.23
CA LYS A 93 8.82 -13.91 -2.08
C LYS A 93 7.40 -13.38 -1.87
N ASP A 94 7.24 -12.11 -1.46
CA ASP A 94 5.94 -11.45 -1.44
C ASP A 94 5.63 -10.89 -2.83
N ASN A 95 4.95 -11.67 -3.66
CA ASN A 95 4.62 -11.29 -5.04
C ASN A 95 3.52 -10.22 -5.15
N SER A 96 3.06 -9.68 -4.03
CA SER A 96 1.97 -8.69 -3.98
C SER A 96 2.43 -7.27 -3.64
N VAL A 97 3.70 -7.11 -3.20
CA VAL A 97 4.26 -5.84 -2.72
C VAL A 97 5.71 -5.69 -3.19
N GLY A 98 6.10 -4.52 -3.66
CA GLY A 98 7.50 -4.15 -3.86
C GLY A 98 8.28 -4.99 -4.87
N TYR A 99 9.51 -5.37 -4.48
CA TYR A 99 10.42 -6.18 -5.29
C TYR A 99 9.89 -7.61 -5.47
N GLY A 100 9.76 -8.04 -6.72
CA GLY A 100 9.16 -9.34 -7.04
C GLY A 100 7.65 -9.32 -7.16
N GLY A 101 7.01 -8.16 -7.04
CA GLY A 101 5.58 -8.00 -7.28
C GLY A 101 5.17 -8.51 -8.66
N LEU A 102 3.95 -9.07 -8.76
CA LEU A 102 3.41 -9.52 -10.03
C LEU A 102 3.21 -8.34 -10.99
N PRO A 103 3.64 -8.47 -12.25
CA PRO A 103 3.65 -7.35 -13.19
C PRO A 103 2.25 -7.04 -13.76
N ASN A 104 2.17 -5.92 -14.48
CA ASN A 104 1.04 -5.61 -15.35
C ASN A 104 1.01 -6.56 -16.57
N GLU A 105 0.01 -6.41 -17.45
CA GLU A 105 -0.15 -7.25 -18.65
C GLU A 105 1.04 -7.20 -19.63
N ARG A 106 1.90 -6.17 -19.54
CA ARG A 106 3.10 -6.00 -20.39
C ARG A 106 4.36 -6.58 -19.77
N GLY A 107 4.30 -7.06 -18.52
CA GLY A 107 5.45 -7.58 -17.80
C GLY A 107 6.22 -6.55 -16.98
N ASP A 108 5.68 -5.34 -16.82
CA ASP A 108 6.30 -4.30 -15.97
C ASP A 108 5.73 -4.35 -14.55
N VAL A 109 6.59 -4.33 -13.54
CA VAL A 109 6.17 -4.16 -12.15
C VAL A 109 5.92 -2.68 -11.89
N GLU A 110 4.67 -2.35 -11.59
CA GLU A 110 4.22 -1.00 -11.24
C GLU A 110 3.75 -0.99 -9.79
N LEU A 111 4.34 -0.10 -9.00
CA LEU A 111 4.12 -0.01 -7.56
C LEU A 111 3.35 1.25 -7.19
N ASP A 112 2.58 1.15 -6.10
CA ASP A 112 1.83 2.25 -5.53
C ASP A 112 2.15 2.34 -4.03
N ALA A 113 2.26 3.55 -3.48
CA ALA A 113 2.38 3.76 -2.04
C ALA A 113 1.84 5.10 -1.60
N SER A 114 1.33 5.15 -0.36
CA SER A 114 1.04 6.38 0.35
C SER A 114 1.57 6.34 1.77
N ALA A 115 1.98 7.49 2.30
CA ALA A 115 2.42 7.71 3.66
C ALA A 115 1.74 8.95 4.23
N MET A 116 1.30 8.87 5.50
CA MET A 116 0.73 10.01 6.23
C MET A 116 1.37 10.13 7.59
N HIS A 117 1.79 11.34 7.92
CA HIS A 117 2.38 11.70 9.20
C HIS A 117 1.40 12.54 10.02
N GLY A 118 0.84 11.94 11.06
CA GLY A 118 -0.18 12.59 11.90
C GLY A 118 0.29 13.87 12.56
N PRO A 119 1.46 13.91 13.23
CA PRO A 119 1.94 15.12 13.91
C PRO A 119 2.04 16.35 12.99
N THR A 120 2.53 16.20 11.78
CA THR A 120 2.63 17.31 10.80
C THR A 120 1.40 17.46 9.93
N ARG A 121 0.46 16.50 9.97
CA ARG A 121 -0.74 16.45 9.11
C ARG A 121 -0.40 16.46 7.61
N ARG A 122 0.78 15.95 7.26
CA ARG A 122 1.26 15.87 5.88
C ARG A 122 1.06 14.47 5.32
N ALA A 123 0.95 14.42 4.01
CA ALA A 123 0.84 13.20 3.25
C ALA A 123 1.75 13.24 2.01
N GLY A 124 2.18 12.07 1.55
CA GLY A 124 2.86 11.89 0.28
C GLY A 124 2.50 10.54 -0.32
N ALA A 125 2.49 10.47 -1.64
CA ALA A 125 2.11 9.27 -2.35
C ALA A 125 2.80 9.19 -3.71
N VAL A 126 2.98 7.96 -4.18
CA VAL A 126 3.40 7.64 -5.55
C VAL A 126 2.53 6.55 -6.13
N ALA A 127 2.23 6.63 -7.42
CA ALA A 127 1.41 5.63 -8.09
C ALA A 127 1.99 5.24 -9.45
N SER A 128 1.81 3.97 -9.83
CA SER A 128 2.35 3.40 -11.07
C SER A 128 3.83 3.70 -11.26
N ILE A 129 4.59 3.77 -10.14
CA ILE A 129 6.05 3.98 -10.19
C ILE A 129 6.73 2.67 -10.56
N ARG A 130 7.76 2.76 -11.40
CA ARG A 130 8.61 1.64 -11.82
C ARG A 130 10.04 1.83 -11.36
N GLY A 131 10.78 0.75 -11.24
CA GLY A 131 12.23 0.79 -11.04
C GLY A 131 12.67 1.00 -9.59
N VAL A 132 11.81 1.29 -8.63
CA VAL A 132 12.18 1.56 -7.24
C VAL A 132 11.58 0.51 -6.30
N ARG A 133 12.43 -0.22 -5.56
CA ARG A 133 12.04 -1.30 -4.65
C ARG A 133 11.19 -0.86 -3.45
N THR A 134 11.36 0.39 -3.02
CA THR A 134 10.76 0.93 -1.80
C THR A 134 9.90 2.16 -2.10
N PRO A 135 8.73 1.98 -2.75
CA PRO A 135 7.84 3.07 -3.12
C PRO A 135 7.35 3.86 -1.90
N SER A 136 7.24 3.22 -0.72
CA SER A 136 6.90 3.90 0.53
C SER A 136 7.91 4.98 0.94
N LYS A 137 9.21 4.74 0.72
CA LYS A 137 10.26 5.75 0.93
C LYS A 137 10.14 6.91 -0.07
N VAL A 138 9.75 6.64 -1.31
CA VAL A 138 9.51 7.71 -2.29
C VAL A 138 8.28 8.52 -1.89
N ALA A 139 7.19 7.87 -1.45
CA ALA A 139 6.01 8.55 -0.91
C ALA A 139 6.37 9.46 0.27
N ARG A 140 7.26 9.00 1.18
CA ARG A 140 7.82 9.81 2.24
C ARG A 140 8.61 11.02 1.69
N ALA A 141 9.47 10.81 0.70
CA ALA A 141 10.24 11.91 0.10
C ALA A 141 9.32 12.97 -0.53
N VAL A 142 8.21 12.56 -1.16
CA VAL A 142 7.18 13.51 -1.65
C VAL A 142 6.62 14.32 -0.47
N LEU A 143 6.26 13.67 0.63
CA LEU A 143 5.76 14.30 1.85
C LEU A 143 6.77 15.30 2.44
N GLU A 144 8.05 14.96 2.49
CA GLU A 144 9.07 15.76 3.18
C GLU A 144 9.58 16.93 2.32
N HIS A 145 9.73 16.73 1.01
CA HIS A 145 10.47 17.65 0.15
C HIS A 145 9.61 18.47 -0.81
N THR A 146 8.28 18.24 -0.85
CA THR A 146 7.40 18.97 -1.77
C THR A 146 6.14 19.46 -1.08
N ASP A 147 5.39 20.33 -1.74
CA ASP A 147 4.01 20.71 -1.38
C ASP A 147 2.96 19.87 -2.12
N HIS A 148 3.40 18.91 -2.93
CA HIS A 148 2.55 17.95 -3.61
C HIS A 148 2.19 16.79 -2.71
N ILE A 149 1.08 16.11 -3.03
CA ILE A 149 0.67 14.89 -2.31
C ILE A 149 0.93 13.64 -3.14
N LEU A 150 0.68 13.69 -4.45
CA LEU A 150 0.76 12.51 -5.31
C LEU A 150 1.52 12.82 -6.59
N ILE A 151 2.56 12.03 -6.88
CA ILE A 151 3.31 12.02 -8.13
C ILE A 151 3.20 10.63 -8.75
N VAL A 152 3.04 10.52 -10.09
CA VAL A 152 2.71 9.25 -10.74
C VAL A 152 3.64 8.90 -11.89
N GLY A 153 3.73 7.60 -12.20
CA GLY A 153 4.36 7.05 -13.39
C GLY A 153 5.81 7.48 -13.59
N GLN A 154 6.12 7.94 -14.80
CA GLN A 154 7.49 8.35 -15.17
C GLN A 154 7.97 9.54 -14.32
N GLY A 155 7.10 10.51 -14.02
CA GLY A 155 7.45 11.63 -13.15
C GLY A 155 7.82 11.21 -11.73
N ALA A 156 7.14 10.20 -11.16
CA ALA A 156 7.50 9.64 -9.86
C ALA A 156 8.87 8.94 -9.90
N ARG A 157 9.20 8.22 -10.99
CA ARG A 157 10.51 7.59 -11.20
C ARG A 157 11.62 8.62 -11.31
N GLU A 158 11.42 9.68 -12.08
CA GLU A 158 12.38 10.78 -12.23
C GLU A 158 12.61 11.51 -10.89
N PHE A 159 11.54 11.79 -10.15
CA PHE A 159 11.62 12.34 -8.81
C PHE A 159 12.44 11.44 -7.87
N ALA A 160 12.15 10.14 -7.87
CA ALA A 160 12.88 9.18 -7.05
C ALA A 160 14.37 9.14 -7.41
N THR A 161 14.72 9.06 -8.69
CA THR A 161 16.10 9.06 -9.16
C THR A 161 16.83 10.36 -8.76
N ALA A 162 16.18 11.51 -8.88
CA ALA A 162 16.74 12.80 -8.46
C ALA A 162 17.00 12.86 -6.94
N HIS A 163 16.27 12.06 -6.13
CA HIS A 163 16.47 11.94 -4.69
C HIS A 163 17.38 10.76 -4.30
N GLY A 164 18.12 10.17 -5.26
CA GLY A 164 19.12 9.15 -5.01
C GLY A 164 18.59 7.73 -4.85
N PHE A 165 17.33 7.46 -5.19
CA PHE A 165 16.81 6.09 -5.24
C PHE A 165 17.39 5.33 -6.44
N GLU A 166 17.81 4.10 -6.20
CA GLU A 166 18.33 3.22 -7.24
C GLU A 166 17.22 2.80 -8.21
N ASP A 167 17.51 2.88 -9.50
CA ASP A 167 16.63 2.44 -10.57
C ASP A 167 17.03 1.05 -11.05
N MET A 168 16.12 0.05 -10.95
CA MET A 168 16.40 -1.33 -11.26
C MET A 168 15.18 -2.09 -11.84
N ASN A 169 15.42 -3.24 -12.41
CA ASN A 169 14.32 -4.15 -12.80
C ASN A 169 13.75 -4.85 -11.56
N LEU A 170 12.45 -4.69 -11.32
CA LEU A 170 11.76 -5.27 -10.17
C LEU A 170 11.16 -6.64 -10.44
N LEU A 171 11.12 -7.08 -11.70
CA LEU A 171 10.57 -8.37 -12.10
C LEU A 171 11.56 -9.48 -11.76
N THR A 172 11.23 -10.31 -10.79
CA THR A 172 12.00 -11.52 -10.46
C THR A 172 11.75 -12.62 -11.48
N GLU A 173 12.60 -13.66 -11.46
CA GLU A 173 12.45 -14.84 -12.32
C GLU A 173 11.10 -15.53 -12.06
N GLU A 174 10.73 -15.71 -10.78
CA GLU A 174 9.47 -16.33 -10.39
C GLU A 174 8.26 -15.56 -10.93
N SER A 175 8.22 -14.25 -10.70
CA SER A 175 7.11 -13.41 -11.18
C SER A 175 7.04 -13.34 -12.71
N ARG A 176 8.20 -13.43 -13.39
CA ARG A 176 8.27 -13.51 -14.83
C ARG A 176 7.68 -14.82 -15.38
N ILE A 177 7.98 -15.95 -14.73
CA ILE A 177 7.44 -17.25 -15.12
C ILE A 177 5.92 -17.28 -14.90
N ALA A 178 5.41 -16.75 -13.78
CA ALA A 178 3.98 -16.63 -13.54
C ALA A 178 3.28 -15.76 -14.61
N TRP A 179 3.91 -14.65 -15.00
CA TRP A 179 3.41 -13.80 -16.08
C TRP A 179 3.38 -14.53 -17.44
N LEU A 180 4.40 -15.30 -17.78
CA LEU A 180 4.43 -16.10 -19.01
C LEU A 180 3.33 -17.17 -19.01
N ARG A 181 3.12 -17.85 -17.87
CA ARG A 181 2.02 -18.81 -17.70
C ARG A 181 0.65 -18.16 -17.91
N TRP A 182 0.44 -16.98 -17.32
CA TRP A 182 -0.78 -16.22 -17.56
C TRP A 182 -0.94 -15.86 -19.05
N LYS A 183 0.12 -15.39 -19.72
CA LYS A 183 0.09 -15.09 -21.17
C LYS A 183 -0.33 -16.29 -22.02
N GLU A 184 0.14 -17.47 -21.67
CA GLU A 184 -0.22 -18.72 -22.35
C GLU A 184 -1.71 -19.06 -22.24
N THR A 185 -2.41 -18.57 -21.21
CA THR A 185 -3.84 -18.81 -21.03
C THR A 185 -4.75 -17.90 -21.86
N LEU A 186 -4.20 -16.83 -22.44
CA LEU A 186 -4.98 -15.82 -23.16
C LEU A 186 -5.52 -16.32 -24.49
N SER A 187 -4.91 -17.37 -25.07
CA SER A 187 -5.38 -17.98 -26.29
C SER A 187 -5.13 -19.50 -26.28
N PRO A 188 -6.10 -20.32 -26.68
CA PRO A 188 -5.92 -21.76 -26.81
C PRO A 188 -5.07 -22.14 -28.02
N VAL A 189 -4.91 -21.25 -28.99
CA VAL A 189 -4.22 -21.50 -30.27
C VAL A 189 -2.85 -20.80 -30.30
N ASP A 190 -2.80 -19.63 -29.73
CA ASP A 190 -1.66 -18.71 -29.81
C ASP A 190 -1.10 -18.50 -28.43
N LYS A 191 -0.10 -19.29 -28.07
CA LYS A 191 0.56 -19.20 -26.75
C LYS A 191 1.55 -18.05 -26.70
N TRP A 192 1.00 -16.85 -26.89
CA TRP A 192 1.72 -15.57 -26.86
C TRP A 192 2.98 -15.55 -27.76
N GLY A 193 2.95 -16.23 -28.84
CA GLY A 193 4.12 -16.26 -29.71
C GLY A 193 3.97 -15.50 -30.98
N ALA A 194 2.80 -15.42 -31.53
CA ALA A 194 2.59 -14.78 -32.83
C ALA A 194 1.34 -13.91 -32.84
N SER A 195 1.42 -12.83 -33.58
CA SER A 195 0.26 -12.02 -33.93
C SER A 195 -0.89 -12.94 -34.40
N PRO A 196 -2.17 -12.70 -34.02
CA PRO A 196 -3.31 -13.36 -34.61
C PRO A 196 -3.38 -13.17 -36.14
N TYR A 197 -2.47 -12.41 -36.69
CA TYR A 197 -2.31 -12.14 -38.11
C TYR A 197 -1.18 -12.93 -38.76
N THR A 198 -0.98 -14.19 -38.41
CA THR A 198 -0.19 -15.08 -39.25
C THR A 198 -1.13 -15.55 -40.36
N PRO A 199 -0.98 -15.12 -41.62
CA PRO A 199 -1.81 -15.60 -42.68
C PRO A 199 -1.67 -17.11 -42.75
N ALA A 200 -2.78 -17.82 -42.86
CA ALA A 200 -2.75 -19.26 -43.07
C ALA A 200 -1.80 -19.56 -44.21
N PRO A 201 -0.87 -20.48 -44.08
CA PRO A 201 0.09 -20.77 -45.13
C PRO A 201 -0.66 -21.20 -46.38
N ALA A 202 -0.42 -20.49 -47.45
CA ALA A 202 -1.09 -20.70 -48.74
C ALA A 202 -0.78 -22.06 -49.39
N SER A 203 0.10 -22.88 -48.77
CA SER A 203 0.51 -24.16 -49.33
C SER A 203 0.25 -25.34 -48.37
N PRO A 204 -0.02 -26.55 -48.91
CA PRO A 204 -0.16 -27.78 -48.11
C PRO A 204 1.10 -28.14 -47.29
N ALA A 205 2.27 -27.74 -47.75
CA ALA A 205 3.53 -27.95 -47.03
C ALA A 205 3.62 -27.01 -45.79
N GLY A 206 3.17 -25.78 -45.90
CA GLY A 206 3.08 -24.84 -44.79
C GLY A 206 2.04 -25.29 -43.74
N GLN A 207 0.90 -25.83 -44.18
CA GLN A 207 -0.10 -26.41 -43.29
C GLN A 207 0.42 -27.61 -42.51
N ARG A 208 1.19 -28.50 -43.16
CA ARG A 208 1.87 -29.66 -42.53
C ARG A 208 2.94 -29.21 -41.53
N ARG A 209 3.68 -28.13 -41.82
CA ARG A 209 4.68 -27.58 -40.92
C ARG A 209 4.03 -27.02 -39.62
N ILE A 210 2.93 -26.30 -39.76
CA ILE A 210 2.16 -25.77 -38.60
C ILE A 210 1.55 -26.93 -37.81
N ALA A 211 1.02 -27.98 -38.47
CA ALA A 211 0.49 -29.13 -37.78
C ALA A 211 1.59 -29.92 -37.04
N ALA A 212 2.79 -30.05 -37.62
CA ALA A 212 3.93 -30.68 -36.97
C ALA A 212 4.52 -29.86 -35.82
N GLU A 213 4.55 -28.54 -35.94
CA GLU A 213 4.89 -27.64 -34.83
C GLU A 213 3.85 -27.65 -33.68
N ARG A 214 2.57 -27.80 -34.02
CA ARG A 214 1.49 -28.00 -33.03
C ARG A 214 1.54 -29.39 -32.36
N ALA A 215 2.07 -30.40 -33.02
CA ALA A 215 2.23 -31.76 -32.48
C ALA A 215 3.53 -31.94 -31.66
N ARG A 216 4.43 -30.96 -31.66
CA ARG A 216 5.55 -30.97 -30.72
C ARG A 216 5.00 -30.83 -29.29
N PRO A 217 5.55 -31.61 -28.32
CA PRO A 217 5.25 -31.35 -26.92
C PRO A 217 5.45 -29.86 -26.71
N SER A 218 4.40 -29.15 -26.30
CA SER A 218 4.46 -27.72 -26.10
C SER A 218 5.32 -27.45 -24.87
N TYR A 219 6.64 -27.31 -25.07
CA TYR A 219 7.44 -26.59 -24.11
C TYR A 219 6.85 -25.18 -24.06
N THR A 220 6.17 -24.87 -22.99
CA THR A 220 5.60 -23.53 -22.78
C THR A 220 6.76 -22.55 -22.64
N LEU A 221 6.54 -21.27 -22.99
CA LEU A 221 7.56 -20.23 -22.78
C LEU A 221 8.03 -20.20 -21.33
N ALA A 222 7.10 -20.40 -20.37
CA ALA A 222 7.44 -20.47 -18.96
C ALA A 222 8.40 -21.60 -18.62
N GLU A 223 8.25 -22.80 -19.22
CA GLU A 223 9.14 -23.94 -19.00
C GLU A 223 10.56 -23.70 -19.51
N ASN A 224 10.71 -22.96 -20.59
CA ASN A 224 12.04 -22.63 -21.15
C ASN A 224 12.84 -21.68 -20.25
N TYR A 225 12.16 -20.93 -19.37
CA TYR A 225 12.79 -19.95 -18.48
C TYR A 225 12.90 -20.42 -17.04
N ALA A 226 12.28 -21.52 -16.65
CA ALA A 226 12.43 -22.07 -15.30
C ALA A 226 13.80 -22.69 -15.10
N ASN A 227 14.65 -22.02 -14.34
CA ASN A 227 16.00 -22.47 -13.98
C ASN A 227 15.99 -23.22 -12.62
N GLY A 228 16.92 -24.16 -12.45
CA GLY A 228 17.10 -24.93 -11.22
C GLY A 228 17.18 -26.42 -11.46
N ASP A 229 17.26 -27.21 -10.37
CA ASP A 229 17.09 -28.65 -10.45
C ASP A 229 15.62 -29.01 -10.82
N GLU A 230 15.40 -30.24 -11.22
CA GLU A 230 14.10 -30.71 -11.75
C GLU A 230 12.98 -30.51 -10.74
N ARG A 231 13.21 -30.82 -9.46
CA ARG A 231 12.22 -30.64 -8.39
C ARG A 231 11.86 -29.18 -8.18
N ARG A 232 12.85 -28.30 -8.11
CA ARG A 232 12.63 -26.85 -7.96
C ARG A 232 11.90 -26.29 -9.16
N ARG A 233 12.20 -26.78 -10.35
CA ARG A 233 11.50 -26.39 -11.59
C ARG A 233 10.05 -26.81 -11.56
N GLU A 234 9.73 -28.06 -11.15
CA GLU A 234 8.36 -28.54 -11.01
C GLU A 234 7.57 -27.72 -9.98
N GLU A 235 8.15 -27.45 -8.80
CA GLU A 235 7.55 -26.63 -7.76
C GLU A 235 7.25 -25.21 -8.27
N LEU A 236 8.18 -24.59 -9.00
CA LEU A 236 8.03 -23.25 -9.56
C LEU A 236 6.93 -23.21 -10.63
N LEU A 237 6.87 -24.19 -11.52
CA LEU A 237 5.84 -24.27 -12.57
C LEU A 237 4.45 -24.51 -11.97
N ALA A 238 4.33 -25.39 -10.98
CA ALA A 238 3.07 -25.63 -10.28
C ALA A 238 2.57 -24.36 -9.56
N TRP A 239 3.46 -23.64 -8.92
CA TRP A 239 3.16 -22.34 -8.32
C TRP A 239 2.75 -21.31 -9.38
N ALA A 240 3.47 -21.23 -10.49
CA ALA A 240 3.15 -20.31 -11.58
C ALA A 240 1.78 -20.59 -12.21
N ASP A 241 1.40 -21.86 -12.37
CA ASP A 241 0.08 -22.27 -12.84
C ASP A 241 -1.04 -21.87 -11.86
N GLU A 242 -0.80 -21.99 -10.55
CA GLU A 242 -1.73 -21.54 -9.52
C GLU A 242 -1.91 -20.02 -9.58
N VAL A 243 -0.81 -19.28 -9.62
CA VAL A 243 -0.80 -17.81 -9.68
C VAL A 243 -1.40 -17.28 -10.97
N ALA A 244 -1.14 -17.93 -12.11
CA ALA A 244 -1.72 -17.52 -13.39
C ALA A 244 -3.24 -17.63 -13.40
N ARG A 245 -3.80 -18.67 -12.75
CA ARG A 245 -5.26 -18.88 -12.64
C ARG A 245 -5.90 -18.01 -11.58
N LYS A 246 -5.26 -17.87 -10.43
CA LYS A 246 -5.76 -17.11 -9.29
C LYS A 246 -4.61 -16.36 -8.62
N PRO A 247 -4.25 -15.18 -9.19
CA PRO A 247 -3.16 -14.39 -8.62
C PRO A 247 -3.49 -13.97 -7.18
N PRO A 248 -2.49 -13.97 -6.29
CA PRO A 248 -2.66 -13.42 -4.96
C PRO A 248 -3.01 -11.93 -5.07
N THR A 249 -3.96 -11.50 -4.28
CA THR A 249 -4.20 -10.10 -4.02
C THR A 249 -3.48 -9.73 -2.74
N GLY A 250 -2.62 -8.76 -2.79
CA GLY A 250 -1.89 -8.34 -1.60
C GLY A 250 -1.56 -6.87 -1.65
N THR A 251 -1.41 -6.38 -0.46
CA THR A 251 -1.04 -5.00 -0.12
C THR A 251 -0.52 -5.10 1.30
N ILE A 252 0.41 -4.29 1.70
CA ILE A 252 0.68 -4.09 3.11
C ILE A 252 0.20 -2.70 3.54
N ASN A 253 -0.61 -2.66 4.60
CA ASN A 253 -0.90 -1.45 5.37
C ASN A 253 -0.20 -1.59 6.72
N CYS A 254 0.39 -0.52 7.23
CA CYS A 254 0.95 -0.46 8.57
C CYS A 254 0.60 0.88 9.21
N LEU A 255 0.06 0.82 10.43
CA LEU A 255 -0.31 1.94 11.26
C LEU A 255 0.50 1.86 12.56
N ALA A 256 1.00 2.97 13.07
CA ALA A 256 1.74 3.01 14.33
C ALA A 256 1.26 4.15 15.22
N LEU A 257 1.19 3.88 16.52
CA LEU A 257 0.85 4.82 17.59
C LEU A 257 1.96 4.76 18.62
N ASP A 258 2.59 5.89 18.94
CA ASP A 258 3.64 5.99 19.93
C ASP A 258 3.12 6.28 21.35
N ALA A 259 4.06 6.38 22.29
CA ALA A 259 3.76 6.70 23.69
C ALA A 259 3.23 8.13 23.91
N ALA A 260 3.51 9.07 23.00
CA ALA A 260 2.95 10.42 23.00
C ALA A 260 1.54 10.45 22.38
N SER A 261 1.07 9.31 21.91
CA SER A 261 -0.17 9.15 21.16
C SER A 261 -0.12 9.83 19.78
N ASP A 262 1.04 9.99 19.18
CA ASP A 262 1.16 10.38 17.80
C ASP A 262 0.96 9.17 16.90
N ILE A 263 0.31 9.37 15.75
CA ILE A 263 -0.07 8.27 14.85
C ILE A 263 0.36 8.56 13.42
N SER A 264 0.90 7.56 12.75
CA SER A 264 1.24 7.60 11.33
C SER A 264 0.83 6.31 10.63
N GLY A 265 0.80 6.33 9.31
CA GLY A 265 0.44 5.17 8.53
C GLY A 265 1.08 5.15 7.16
N VAL A 266 1.18 3.95 6.59
CA VAL A 266 1.65 3.68 5.24
C VAL A 266 0.84 2.56 4.62
N THR A 267 0.59 2.65 3.32
CA THR A 267 0.02 1.56 2.51
C THR A 267 0.84 1.45 1.23
N THR A 268 1.26 0.23 0.88
CA THR A 268 2.09 -0.02 -0.30
C THR A 268 1.74 -1.35 -0.97
N THR A 269 1.85 -1.42 -2.29
CA THR A 269 1.37 -2.55 -3.10
C THR A 269 2.01 -2.59 -4.47
N SER A 270 2.01 -3.78 -5.12
CA SER A 270 2.18 -3.92 -6.56
C SER A 270 0.84 -3.88 -7.34
N GLY A 271 -0.27 -3.69 -6.64
CA GLY A 271 -1.60 -3.65 -7.23
C GLY A 271 -2.13 -5.02 -7.66
N LEU A 272 -3.04 -5.03 -8.63
CA LEU A 272 -3.54 -6.28 -9.21
C LEU A 272 -2.54 -6.85 -10.20
N ALA A 273 -2.35 -8.16 -10.17
CA ALA A 273 -1.60 -8.87 -11.21
C ALA A 273 -2.30 -8.69 -12.56
N TRP A 274 -1.50 -8.63 -13.61
CA TRP A 274 -1.97 -8.55 -15.00
C TRP A 274 -2.83 -7.32 -15.30
N LYS A 275 -2.78 -6.31 -14.44
CA LYS A 275 -3.50 -5.05 -14.61
C LYS A 275 -3.13 -4.35 -15.92
N ILE A 276 -4.04 -3.53 -16.44
CA ILE A 276 -3.72 -2.60 -17.53
C ILE A 276 -2.62 -1.66 -17.05
N PRO A 277 -1.59 -1.38 -17.86
CA PRO A 277 -0.53 -0.45 -17.50
C PRO A 277 -1.07 0.93 -17.08
N GLY A 278 -0.61 1.41 -15.92
CA GLY A 278 -1.12 2.65 -15.35
C GLY A 278 -2.38 2.51 -14.50
N ARG A 279 -2.96 1.30 -14.35
CA ARG A 279 -4.06 1.10 -13.39
C ARG A 279 -3.55 1.29 -11.98
N VAL A 280 -4.21 2.13 -11.24
CA VAL A 280 -3.96 2.45 -9.83
C VAL A 280 -5.16 2.02 -8.99
N GLY A 281 -4.89 1.37 -7.85
CA GLY A 281 -5.89 1.04 -6.84
C GLY A 281 -6.06 2.14 -5.81
N ASP A 282 -6.54 1.76 -4.65
CA ASP A 282 -6.79 2.66 -3.51
C ASP A 282 -5.51 3.04 -2.75
N SER A 283 -4.48 2.19 -2.77
CA SER A 283 -3.30 2.32 -1.89
C SER A 283 -2.59 3.68 -1.94
N PRO A 284 -2.41 4.36 -3.08
CA PRO A 284 -1.78 5.68 -3.12
C PRO A 284 -2.78 6.84 -2.91
N LEU A 285 -4.07 6.56 -2.85
CA LEU A 285 -5.12 7.57 -2.74
C LEU A 285 -5.43 7.86 -1.29
N ILE A 286 -5.00 9.04 -0.84
CA ILE A 286 -5.27 9.52 0.52
C ILE A 286 -6.77 9.60 0.75
N GLY A 287 -7.24 8.97 1.82
CA GLY A 287 -8.67 8.82 2.14
C GLY A 287 -9.26 7.49 1.67
N CYS A 288 -8.64 6.81 0.70
CA CYS A 288 -9.09 5.52 0.21
C CYS A 288 -8.32 4.37 0.86
N GLY A 289 -7.08 4.11 0.43
CA GLY A 289 -6.23 3.05 0.93
C GLY A 289 -5.53 3.35 2.25
N LEU A 290 -5.41 4.63 2.59
CA LEU A 290 -4.82 5.14 3.83
C LEU A 290 -5.48 6.46 4.23
N TYR A 291 -5.77 6.60 5.52
CA TYR A 291 -6.10 7.89 6.12
C TYR A 291 -5.63 7.96 7.57
N VAL A 292 -4.98 9.07 7.92
CA VAL A 292 -4.50 9.34 9.28
C VAL A 292 -5.02 10.70 9.76
N ASP A 293 -5.58 10.72 10.94
CA ASP A 293 -5.97 11.92 11.67
C ASP A 293 -5.40 11.85 13.08
N ASN A 294 -4.46 12.74 13.38
CA ASN A 294 -3.74 12.72 14.67
C ASN A 294 -4.63 12.97 15.89
N ASP A 295 -5.85 13.44 15.71
CA ASP A 295 -6.80 13.69 16.80
C ASP A 295 -7.78 12.50 16.99
N THR A 296 -7.91 11.61 15.99
CA THR A 296 -8.90 10.52 15.97
C THR A 296 -8.24 9.13 15.93
N GLY A 297 -7.41 8.90 14.92
CA GLY A 297 -6.82 7.60 14.64
C GLY A 297 -6.44 7.45 13.17
N ALA A 298 -6.14 6.22 12.78
CA ALA A 298 -5.75 5.88 11.42
C ALA A 298 -6.48 4.62 10.93
N ALA A 299 -6.64 4.52 9.62
CA ALA A 299 -7.14 3.34 8.96
C ALA A 299 -6.44 3.12 7.62
N GLY A 300 -6.40 1.86 7.19
CA GLY A 300 -5.95 1.47 5.87
C GLY A 300 -6.68 0.23 5.39
N SER A 301 -6.46 -0.12 4.13
CA SER A 301 -7.17 -1.21 3.47
C SER A 301 -6.25 -2.10 2.66
N THR A 302 -6.74 -3.30 2.37
CA THR A 302 -6.18 -4.23 1.39
C THR A 302 -7.30 -4.91 0.60
N GLY A 303 -6.97 -5.42 -0.59
CA GLY A 303 -7.89 -6.17 -1.43
C GLY A 303 -8.33 -5.40 -2.68
N ARG A 304 -9.63 -5.43 -3.03
CA ARG A 304 -10.15 -4.81 -4.25
C ARG A 304 -10.21 -3.29 -4.13
N GLY A 305 -9.19 -2.62 -4.66
CA GLY A 305 -9.01 -1.16 -4.52
C GLY A 305 -10.17 -0.33 -5.04
N GLU A 306 -10.78 -0.73 -6.15
CA GLU A 306 -11.90 -0.01 -6.75
C GLU A 306 -13.09 0.13 -5.78
N GLU A 307 -13.38 -0.92 -4.99
CA GLU A 307 -14.47 -0.90 -4.02
C GLU A 307 -14.19 0.07 -2.87
N VAL A 308 -12.92 0.14 -2.48
CA VAL A 308 -12.46 1.07 -1.44
C VAL A 308 -12.51 2.53 -1.92
N ILE A 309 -12.15 2.77 -3.19
CA ILE A 309 -12.20 4.10 -3.81
C ILE A 309 -13.64 4.63 -3.82
N TYR A 310 -14.61 3.82 -4.23
CA TYR A 310 -16.01 4.23 -4.29
C TYR A 310 -16.58 4.78 -3.00
N ILE A 311 -16.08 4.33 -1.85
CA ILE A 311 -16.59 4.71 -0.53
C ILE A 311 -15.63 5.59 0.27
N ASN A 312 -14.49 6.02 -0.30
CA ASN A 312 -13.40 6.68 0.42
C ASN A 312 -13.05 5.91 1.71
N GLY A 313 -12.70 4.63 1.58
CA GLY A 313 -12.79 3.63 2.63
C GLY A 313 -12.07 3.97 3.93
N ALA A 314 -10.76 4.26 3.89
CA ALA A 314 -10.00 4.58 5.10
C ALA A 314 -10.52 5.87 5.78
N ARG A 315 -10.92 6.88 5.00
CA ARG A 315 -11.53 8.11 5.55
C ARG A 315 -12.86 7.82 6.22
N SER A 316 -13.69 6.97 5.64
CA SER A 316 -14.97 6.55 6.20
C SER A 316 -14.79 5.86 7.55
N VAL A 317 -13.82 4.93 7.67
CA VAL A 317 -13.50 4.26 8.94
C VAL A 317 -13.07 5.28 10.00
N VAL A 318 -12.17 6.21 9.69
CA VAL A 318 -11.71 7.23 10.64
C VAL A 318 -12.87 8.17 11.02
N GLU A 319 -13.77 8.48 10.10
CA GLU A 319 -14.95 9.30 10.40
C GLU A 319 -15.94 8.59 11.34
N TYR A 320 -16.14 7.27 11.16
CA TYR A 320 -16.95 6.49 12.12
C TYR A 320 -16.30 6.47 13.51
N MET A 321 -14.96 6.32 13.60
CA MET A 321 -14.24 6.41 14.88
C MET A 321 -14.37 7.80 15.50
N ARG A 322 -14.35 8.89 14.69
CA ARG A 322 -14.55 10.26 15.17
C ARG A 322 -15.94 10.45 15.78
N ARG A 323 -16.95 9.77 15.25
CA ARG A 323 -18.33 9.76 15.76
C ARG A 323 -18.54 8.84 16.95
N GLY A 324 -17.48 8.17 17.43
CA GLY A 324 -17.50 7.35 18.64
C GLY A 324 -17.55 5.85 18.43
N SER A 325 -17.55 5.34 17.19
CA SER A 325 -17.48 3.89 16.93
C SER A 325 -16.13 3.34 17.39
N SER A 326 -16.12 2.09 17.88
CA SER A 326 -14.88 1.35 18.06
C SER A 326 -14.20 1.09 16.70
N PRO A 327 -12.87 0.82 16.65
CA PRO A 327 -12.18 0.47 15.41
C PRO A 327 -12.84 -0.70 14.65
N GLU A 328 -13.28 -1.74 15.36
CA GLU A 328 -13.97 -2.88 14.77
C GLU A 328 -15.29 -2.47 14.12
N GLN A 329 -16.15 -1.78 14.87
CA GLN A 329 -17.45 -1.34 14.34
C GLN A 329 -17.28 -0.37 13.17
N ALA A 330 -16.29 0.52 13.23
CA ALA A 330 -15.97 1.46 12.15
C ALA A 330 -15.56 0.74 10.85
N CYS A 331 -14.71 -0.29 10.97
CA CYS A 331 -14.32 -1.13 9.82
C CYS A 331 -15.54 -1.89 9.26
N LEU A 332 -16.37 -2.50 10.11
CA LEU A 332 -17.57 -3.21 9.67
C LEU A 332 -18.57 -2.27 9.00
N ASP A 333 -18.76 -1.05 9.50
CA ASP A 333 -19.68 -0.09 8.90
C ASP A 333 -19.17 0.41 7.53
N ALA A 334 -17.87 0.56 7.34
CA ALA A 334 -17.29 0.84 6.03
C ALA A 334 -17.51 -0.34 5.04
N LEU A 335 -17.34 -1.59 5.49
CA LEU A 335 -17.62 -2.77 4.68
C LEU A 335 -19.09 -2.89 4.27
N LYS A 336 -20.03 -2.48 5.15
CA LYS A 336 -21.47 -2.42 4.81
C LYS A 336 -21.76 -1.45 3.66
N LEU A 337 -21.01 -0.34 3.54
CA LEU A 337 -21.16 0.56 2.40
C LEU A 337 -20.82 -0.15 1.08
N ILE A 338 -19.77 -0.98 1.09
CA ILE A 338 -19.41 -1.79 -0.08
C ILE A 338 -20.53 -2.82 -0.38
N ALA A 339 -20.97 -3.56 0.64
CA ALA A 339 -22.02 -4.58 0.48
C ALA A 339 -23.33 -3.98 -0.07
N ALA A 340 -23.71 -2.80 0.40
CA ALA A 340 -24.92 -2.10 -0.04
C ALA A 340 -24.89 -1.73 -1.54
N ARG A 341 -23.71 -1.44 -2.11
CA ARG A 341 -23.54 -1.19 -3.56
C ARG A 341 -23.95 -2.38 -4.42
N TYR A 342 -23.87 -3.58 -3.86
CA TYR A 342 -24.28 -4.85 -4.49
C TYR A 342 -25.66 -5.31 -4.04
N GLY A 343 -26.42 -4.47 -3.31
CA GLY A 343 -27.73 -4.82 -2.74
C GLY A 343 -27.64 -5.89 -1.66
N ASN A 344 -26.48 -6.06 -1.01
CA ASN A 344 -26.17 -7.12 -0.06
C ASN A 344 -26.33 -8.55 -0.65
N ASP A 345 -26.25 -8.69 -1.96
CA ASP A 345 -26.35 -9.95 -2.68
C ASP A 345 -25.01 -10.71 -2.58
N LEU A 346 -25.00 -11.84 -1.87
CA LEU A 346 -23.80 -12.63 -1.60
C LEU A 346 -23.18 -13.23 -2.86
N GLU A 347 -23.99 -13.54 -3.88
CA GLU A 347 -23.47 -14.04 -5.16
C GLU A 347 -22.69 -12.97 -5.93
N LYS A 348 -23.16 -11.73 -5.90
CA LYS A 348 -22.44 -10.60 -6.49
C LYS A 348 -21.21 -10.22 -5.70
N LEU A 349 -21.20 -10.46 -4.40
CA LEU A 349 -20.10 -10.17 -3.49
C LEU A 349 -19.04 -11.27 -3.45
N LYS A 350 -19.30 -12.48 -3.95
CA LYS A 350 -18.44 -13.66 -3.75
C LYS A 350 -16.97 -13.46 -4.12
N ASP A 351 -16.70 -12.64 -5.15
CA ASP A 351 -15.36 -12.35 -5.64
C ASP A 351 -14.83 -11.00 -5.15
N ILE A 352 -15.60 -10.28 -4.34
CA ILE A 352 -15.19 -9.01 -3.74
C ILE A 352 -14.47 -9.30 -2.43
N ASP A 353 -13.21 -8.93 -2.38
CA ASP A 353 -12.34 -9.11 -1.22
C ASP A 353 -11.79 -7.75 -0.79
N VAL A 354 -12.19 -7.29 0.39
CA VAL A 354 -11.72 -6.05 1.01
C VAL A 354 -11.56 -6.28 2.50
N ASN A 355 -10.45 -5.77 3.03
CA ASN A 355 -10.15 -5.75 4.46
C ASN A 355 -9.83 -4.32 4.88
N PHE A 356 -10.26 -3.91 6.07
CA PHE A 356 -9.84 -2.68 6.72
C PHE A 356 -9.10 -2.99 8.01
N TYR A 357 -8.14 -2.12 8.33
CA TYR A 357 -7.37 -2.13 9.57
C TYR A 357 -7.49 -0.75 10.19
N ALA A 358 -7.70 -0.68 11.49
CA ALA A 358 -7.87 0.59 12.18
C ALA A 358 -7.18 0.59 13.55
N LEU A 359 -6.66 1.76 13.92
CA LEU A 359 -6.01 2.04 15.20
C LEU A 359 -6.44 3.44 15.66
N ASN A 360 -6.99 3.57 16.84
CA ASN A 360 -7.41 4.87 17.36
C ASN A 360 -6.42 5.44 18.40
N LYS A 361 -6.61 6.67 18.79
CA LYS A 361 -5.78 7.39 19.79
C LYS A 361 -5.83 6.77 21.18
N ARG A 362 -6.83 5.94 21.49
CA ARG A 362 -6.91 5.21 22.76
C ARG A 362 -6.07 3.93 22.76
N GLY A 363 -5.46 3.56 21.61
CA GLY A 363 -4.73 2.32 21.43
C GLY A 363 -5.66 1.12 21.22
N GLU A 364 -6.93 1.33 20.94
CA GLU A 364 -7.84 0.28 20.48
C GLU A 364 -7.61 0.06 18.99
N PHE A 365 -7.64 -1.20 18.56
CA PHE A 365 -7.38 -1.56 17.18
C PHE A 365 -8.24 -2.74 16.73
N ALA A 366 -8.41 -2.89 15.43
CA ALA A 366 -9.10 -4.01 14.82
C ALA A 366 -8.68 -4.22 13.36
N GLY A 367 -8.93 -5.44 12.88
CA GLY A 367 -9.03 -5.77 11.47
C GLY A 367 -10.43 -6.33 11.17
N ALA A 368 -11.01 -5.96 10.03
CA ALA A 368 -12.27 -6.51 9.58
C ALA A 368 -12.27 -6.78 8.08
N ALA A 369 -13.00 -7.79 7.63
CA ALA A 369 -13.07 -8.25 6.26
C ALA A 369 -14.52 -8.40 5.78
N ILE A 370 -14.77 -8.35 4.46
CA ILE A 370 -16.09 -8.70 3.93
C ILE A 370 -16.41 -10.16 4.25
N TRP A 371 -15.45 -11.06 4.07
CA TRP A 371 -15.60 -12.50 4.26
C TRP A 371 -14.78 -13.02 5.43
N SER A 372 -15.34 -13.96 6.19
CA SER A 372 -14.66 -14.63 7.30
C SER A 372 -13.39 -15.39 6.87
N HIS A 373 -13.35 -15.89 5.63
CA HIS A 373 -12.25 -16.68 5.09
C HIS A 373 -11.84 -16.17 3.70
N THR A 374 -10.55 -16.30 3.39
CA THR A 374 -10.04 -16.24 2.02
C THR A 374 -10.04 -17.64 1.43
N VAL A 375 -10.18 -17.72 0.12
CA VAL A 375 -10.03 -18.97 -0.65
C VAL A 375 -8.65 -18.97 -1.27
N THR A 376 -7.80 -19.93 -0.91
CA THR A 376 -6.47 -20.09 -1.53
C THR A 376 -6.57 -20.50 -2.99
N GLY A 377 -5.48 -20.45 -3.74
CA GLY A 377 -5.43 -20.96 -5.12
C GLY A 377 -5.80 -22.45 -5.22
N ARG A 378 -5.60 -23.22 -4.15
CA ARG A 378 -5.97 -24.63 -4.04
C ARG A 378 -7.42 -24.86 -3.58
N GLY A 379 -8.20 -23.79 -3.37
CA GLY A 379 -9.58 -23.87 -2.91
C GLY A 379 -9.75 -24.02 -1.40
N GLU A 380 -8.66 -23.99 -0.61
CA GLU A 380 -8.74 -24.09 0.84
C GLU A 380 -9.27 -22.78 1.45
N LEU A 381 -10.10 -22.91 2.48
CA LEU A 381 -10.54 -21.77 3.29
C LEU A 381 -9.49 -21.47 4.37
N ARG A 382 -8.99 -20.23 4.41
CA ARG A 382 -8.16 -19.72 5.48
C ARG A 382 -8.84 -18.57 6.19
N ARG A 383 -8.92 -18.66 7.52
CA ARG A 383 -9.48 -17.60 8.35
C ARG A 383 -8.78 -16.27 8.10
N ARG A 384 -9.55 -15.19 8.01
CA ARG A 384 -8.99 -13.84 7.85
C ARG A 384 -8.32 -13.39 9.13
N GLN A 385 -7.11 -12.90 8.99
CA GLN A 385 -6.27 -12.42 10.08
C GLN A 385 -5.68 -11.06 9.75
N PHE A 386 -5.20 -10.37 10.77
CA PHE A 386 -4.39 -9.18 10.67
C PHE A 386 -3.26 -9.25 11.71
N ALA A 387 -2.19 -8.49 11.50
CA ALA A 387 -1.08 -8.42 12.42
C ALA A 387 -1.26 -7.23 13.36
N ALA A 388 -0.96 -7.43 14.64
CA ALA A 388 -0.93 -6.35 15.63
C ALA A 388 0.19 -6.56 16.63
N HIS A 389 0.77 -5.48 17.11
CA HIS A 389 1.65 -5.42 18.27
C HIS A 389 1.01 -4.52 19.32
N ASP A 390 0.60 -5.11 20.44
CA ASP A 390 -0.17 -4.45 21.51
C ASP A 390 0.71 -3.69 22.51
N GLY A 391 1.96 -3.49 22.18
CA GLY A 391 2.99 -2.91 23.05
C GLY A 391 3.71 -3.97 23.91
N ARG A 392 3.33 -5.26 23.87
CA ARG A 392 4.00 -6.38 24.54
C ARG A 392 4.60 -7.32 23.52
N GLU A 393 3.78 -7.84 22.63
CA GLU A 393 4.18 -8.78 21.58
C GLU A 393 3.42 -8.54 20.26
N GLY A 394 4.05 -8.91 19.16
CA GLY A 394 3.42 -8.95 17.84
C GLY A 394 2.82 -10.31 17.55
N ARG A 395 1.56 -10.36 17.09
CA ARG A 395 0.85 -11.58 16.77
C ARG A 395 -0.17 -11.40 15.66
N LEU A 396 -0.56 -12.52 15.04
CA LEU A 396 -1.71 -12.56 14.14
C LEU A 396 -2.97 -12.75 14.97
N LEU A 397 -3.99 -11.94 14.67
CA LEU A 397 -5.31 -11.98 15.31
C LEU A 397 -6.37 -12.23 14.25
N GLU A 398 -7.47 -12.87 14.63
CA GLU A 398 -8.61 -13.06 13.75
C GLU A 398 -9.28 -11.72 13.45
N SER A 399 -9.61 -11.49 12.19
CA SER A 399 -10.39 -10.33 11.76
C SER A 399 -11.87 -10.53 12.05
N ALA A 400 -12.55 -9.47 12.44
CA ALA A 400 -14.01 -9.41 12.34
C ALA A 400 -14.45 -9.54 10.89
N TYR A 401 -15.68 -9.92 10.62
CA TYR A 401 -16.17 -10.09 9.27
C TYR A 401 -17.64 -9.73 9.11
N LEU A 402 -18.02 -9.36 7.89
CA LEU A 402 -19.40 -9.01 7.60
C LEU A 402 -20.23 -10.26 7.26
N PHE A 403 -19.67 -11.19 6.49
CA PHE A 403 -20.34 -12.40 6.04
C PHE A 403 -19.48 -13.65 6.29
N GLU A 404 -20.14 -14.74 6.71
CA GLU A 404 -19.48 -16.04 6.82
C GLU A 404 -19.33 -16.65 5.42
N ARG A 405 -18.11 -17.05 5.07
CA ARG A 405 -17.87 -17.83 3.85
C ARG A 405 -17.93 -19.31 4.20
N LYS A 406 -18.87 -19.99 3.60
CA LYS A 406 -19.01 -21.46 3.72
C LYS A 406 -18.19 -22.15 2.62
N ALA A 407 -17.74 -23.38 2.89
CA ALA A 407 -17.04 -24.23 1.95
C ALA A 407 -17.88 -24.60 0.73
#